data_1bcc4349807524de2bc612b76ef67b8a
#
_entry.id   1bcc4349807524de2bc612b76ef67b8a
#
_cell.length_a   1.000
_cell.length_b   1.000
_cell.length_c   1.000
_cell.angle_alpha   90.00
_cell.angle_beta   90.00
_cell.angle_gamma   90.00
#
_symmetry.space_group_name_H-M   'P 1'
#
loop_
_entity.id
_entity.type
_entity.pdbx_description
1 polymer ?
#
loop_
_entity_poly.entity_id
_entity_poly.type
_entity_poly.pdbx_seq_one_letter_code
_entity_poly.pdbx_strand_id
1 'polypeptide(L)'
;MKKLLYITFLALLTVAGCKPEEKPLTLEQKLCNEWRGSELTVDAAVYVSFLADGTFELYQKMEEGFELRRGTWTLTGDVLSGKYNDNEDWASDYTVSVEGNKLTMISRNEGAETSIYVPCTIPSVIKEGSTVVVKSAWF
;
A
#
# COMPACT_ATOMS: atom_id res chain seq x y z
N MET A 1 1.75 21.14 -71.10
CA MET A 1 1.48 21.80 -69.83
C MET A 1 1.19 20.78 -68.75
N LYS A 2 2.16 20.60 -67.88
CA LYS A 2 2.01 19.63 -66.82
C LYS A 2 1.24 20.31 -65.67
N LYS A 3 0.05 19.87 -65.51
CA LYS A 3 -0.66 20.20 -64.25
C LYS A 3 -0.07 19.39 -63.16
N LEU A 4 0.73 20.02 -62.33
CA LEU A 4 1.14 19.41 -61.10
C LEU A 4 -0.15 19.30 -60.25
N LEU A 5 -0.66 18.13 -60.19
CA LEU A 5 -1.59 17.80 -59.14
C LEU A 5 -0.76 17.77 -57.83
N TYR A 6 -0.76 18.87 -57.14
CA TYR A 6 -0.44 18.83 -55.73
C TYR A 6 -1.55 18.07 -55.03
N ILE A 7 -1.38 16.80 -54.96
CA ILE A 7 -2.07 16.04 -53.92
C ILE A 7 -1.39 16.51 -52.65
N THR A 8 -1.91 17.58 -52.11
CA THR A 8 -1.77 17.84 -50.71
C THR A 8 -2.36 16.65 -50.02
N PHE A 9 -1.51 15.68 -49.78
CA PHE A 9 -1.79 14.67 -48.80
C PHE A 9 -1.82 15.46 -47.48
N LEU A 10 -2.99 16.04 -47.21
CA LEU A 10 -3.31 16.45 -45.89
C LEU A 10 -3.31 15.15 -45.10
N ALA A 11 -2.15 14.75 -44.65
CA ALA A 11 -2.04 13.81 -43.58
C ALA A 11 -2.85 14.42 -42.46
N LEU A 12 -4.11 14.03 -42.43
CA LEU A 12 -4.89 14.17 -41.25
C LEU A 12 -4.16 13.31 -40.22
N LEU A 13 -3.19 13.94 -39.59
CA LEU A 13 -2.77 13.55 -38.27
C LEU A 13 -4.01 13.74 -37.41
N THR A 14 -4.92 12.77 -37.52
CA THR A 14 -5.75 12.46 -36.40
C THR A 14 -4.76 12.02 -35.34
N VAL A 15 -4.20 12.98 -34.67
CA VAL A 15 -3.83 12.76 -33.31
C VAL A 15 -5.16 12.46 -32.65
N ALA A 16 -5.61 11.22 -32.87
CA ALA A 16 -6.54 10.66 -31.95
C ALA A 16 -5.84 10.87 -30.62
N GLY A 17 -6.31 11.85 -29.87
CA GLY A 17 -5.84 12.03 -28.53
C GLY A 17 -6.20 10.77 -27.79
N CYS A 18 -5.38 9.72 -27.98
CA CYS A 18 -5.27 8.68 -27.02
C CYS A 18 -4.72 9.39 -25.80
N LYS A 19 -5.60 9.95 -25.01
CA LYS A 19 -5.33 10.04 -23.59
C LYS A 19 -4.91 8.62 -23.26
N PRO A 20 -3.66 8.38 -22.78
CA PRO A 20 -3.32 7.08 -22.30
C PRO A 20 -4.44 6.68 -21.35
N GLU A 21 -5.15 5.63 -21.66
CA GLU A 21 -6.08 5.07 -20.71
C GLU A 21 -5.25 4.80 -19.50
N GLU A 22 -5.48 5.58 -18.44
CA GLU A 22 -4.85 5.32 -17.16
C GLU A 22 -5.33 3.94 -16.76
N LYS A 23 -4.44 2.96 -16.89
CA LYS A 23 -4.73 1.62 -16.44
C LYS A 23 -5.05 1.72 -14.96
N PRO A 24 -6.19 1.16 -14.49
CA PRO A 24 -6.49 1.16 -13.09
C PRO A 24 -5.33 0.54 -12.32
N LEU A 25 -4.98 1.13 -11.18
CA LEU A 25 -3.94 0.60 -10.32
C LEU A 25 -4.29 -0.82 -9.90
N THR A 26 -3.29 -1.70 -9.89
CA THR A 26 -3.42 -3.03 -9.32
C THR A 26 -3.58 -2.95 -7.81
N LEU A 27 -4.08 -4.01 -7.18
CA LEU A 27 -4.18 -4.08 -5.72
C LEU A 27 -2.81 -3.87 -5.07
N GLU A 28 -1.77 -4.48 -5.62
CA GLU A 28 -0.39 -4.29 -5.15
C GLU A 28 0.04 -2.83 -5.18
N GLN A 29 -0.23 -2.12 -6.27
CA GLN A 29 0.08 -0.69 -6.40
C GLN A 29 -0.72 0.16 -5.42
N LYS A 30 -1.99 -0.17 -5.18
CA LYS A 30 -2.84 0.53 -4.20
C LYS A 30 -2.36 0.31 -2.77
N LEU A 31 -1.84 -0.87 -2.45
CA LEU A 31 -1.28 -1.18 -1.13
C LEU A 31 -0.02 -0.36 -0.83
N CYS A 32 0.79 -0.05 -1.85
CA CYS A 32 2.04 0.72 -1.70
C CYS A 32 1.74 2.17 -1.29
N ASN A 33 1.44 2.36 -0.03
CA ASN A 33 1.07 3.63 0.57
C ASN A 33 1.37 3.60 2.08
N GLU A 34 1.22 4.73 2.72
CA GLU A 34 1.20 4.84 4.18
C GLU A 34 -0.25 4.81 4.67
N TRP A 35 -0.51 4.02 5.69
CA TRP A 35 -1.83 3.73 6.21
C TRP A 35 -1.89 3.94 7.72
N ARG A 36 -3.05 4.38 8.20
CA ARG A 36 -3.34 4.51 9.63
C ARG A 36 -4.61 3.72 9.96
N GLY A 37 -4.62 3.04 11.08
CA GLY A 37 -5.82 2.39 11.60
C GLY A 37 -6.95 3.39 11.81
N SER A 38 -8.13 3.13 11.23
CA SER A 38 -9.24 4.09 11.19
C SER A 38 -10.01 4.18 12.50
N GLU A 39 -10.06 3.09 13.26
CA GLU A 39 -10.86 2.98 14.48
C GLU A 39 -10.08 3.32 15.75
N LEU A 40 -8.80 3.59 15.59
CA LEU A 40 -7.95 3.85 16.74
C LEU A 40 -7.96 5.33 17.09
N THR A 41 -8.14 5.61 18.36
CA THR A 41 -7.92 6.95 18.90
C THR A 41 -6.47 7.38 18.66
N VAL A 42 -6.22 8.67 18.70
CA VAL A 42 -4.88 9.25 18.49
C VAL A 42 -3.81 8.59 19.38
N ASP A 43 -4.21 8.11 20.55
CA ASP A 43 -3.32 7.49 21.54
C ASP A 43 -3.02 6.00 21.28
N ALA A 44 -3.77 5.35 20.40
CA ALA A 44 -3.60 3.95 20.07
C ALA A 44 -3.32 3.74 18.57
N ALA A 45 -2.67 4.70 17.96
CA ALA A 45 -2.45 4.68 16.51
C ALA A 45 -1.51 3.56 16.11
N VAL A 46 -1.90 2.86 15.05
CA VAL A 46 -1.06 1.94 14.31
C VAL A 46 -0.89 2.53 12.92
N TYR A 47 0.34 2.60 12.47
CA TYR A 47 0.69 3.00 11.12
C TYR A 47 1.41 1.86 10.42
N VAL A 48 1.10 1.66 9.16
CA VAL A 48 1.82 0.72 8.32
C VAL A 48 2.17 1.37 6.99
N SER A 49 3.39 1.14 6.53
CA SER A 49 3.85 1.55 5.22
C SER A 49 4.24 0.31 4.43
N PHE A 50 3.59 0.11 3.29
CA PHE A 50 3.98 -0.91 2.33
C PHE A 50 4.78 -0.26 1.20
N LEU A 51 6.00 -0.73 1.00
CA LEU A 51 6.91 -0.19 -0.02
C LEU A 51 6.92 -1.09 -1.25
N ALA A 52 7.12 -0.48 -2.40
CA ALA A 52 7.11 -1.17 -3.70
C ALA A 52 8.25 -2.19 -3.86
N ASP A 53 9.29 -2.11 -3.04
CA ASP A 53 10.39 -3.07 -3.01
C ASP A 53 10.06 -4.38 -2.26
N GLY A 54 8.82 -4.51 -1.75
CA GLY A 54 8.36 -5.67 -0.99
C GLY A 54 8.69 -5.62 0.49
N THR A 55 9.08 -4.47 1.02
CA THR A 55 9.30 -4.27 2.45
C THR A 55 8.11 -3.53 3.08
N PHE A 56 7.96 -3.65 4.39
CA PHE A 56 7.00 -2.89 5.16
C PHE A 56 7.62 -2.30 6.41
N GLU A 57 6.99 -1.25 6.91
CA GLU A 57 7.28 -0.64 8.20
C GLU A 57 5.98 -0.57 9.00
N LEU A 58 6.02 -1.09 10.21
CA LEU A 58 4.89 -1.09 11.13
C LEU A 58 5.25 -0.27 12.36
N TYR A 59 4.48 0.76 12.63
CA TYR A 59 4.61 1.61 13.80
C TYR A 59 3.44 1.36 14.73
N GLN A 60 3.72 0.89 15.94
CA GLN A 60 2.71 0.62 16.96
C GLN A 60 2.97 1.45 18.20
N LYS A 61 1.93 2.08 18.72
CA LYS A 61 1.98 2.79 19.98
C LYS A 61 2.03 1.80 21.14
N MET A 62 3.09 1.87 21.92
CA MET A 62 3.27 1.12 23.15
C MET A 62 3.27 2.08 24.34
N GLU A 63 3.38 1.58 25.57
CA GLU A 63 3.36 2.40 26.78
C GLU A 63 4.46 3.48 26.78
N GLU A 64 5.65 3.15 26.29
CA GLU A 64 6.81 4.04 26.30
C GLU A 64 7.02 4.82 24.99
N GLY A 65 6.09 4.74 24.02
CA GLY A 65 6.19 5.40 22.73
C GLY A 65 5.95 4.44 21.57
N PHE A 66 6.34 4.86 20.38
CA PHE A 66 6.16 4.02 19.19
C PHE A 66 7.30 3.03 19.03
N GLU A 67 6.95 1.80 18.70
CA GLU A 67 7.88 0.78 18.24
C GLU A 67 7.76 0.61 16.73
N LEU A 68 8.90 0.49 16.06
CA LEU A 68 9.01 0.22 14.64
C LEU A 68 9.45 -1.21 14.40
N ARG A 69 8.64 -1.96 13.65
CA ARG A 69 8.98 -3.28 13.13
C ARG A 69 9.03 -3.24 11.63
N ARG A 70 9.98 -3.94 11.07
CA ARG A 70 10.19 -4.05 9.63
C ARG A 70 10.18 -5.50 9.17
N GLY A 71 9.98 -5.70 7.91
CA GLY A 71 10.07 -7.00 7.27
C GLY A 71 9.72 -6.92 5.80
N THR A 72 9.25 -8.04 5.28
CA THR A 72 8.86 -8.19 3.88
C THR A 72 7.40 -8.62 3.78
N TRP A 73 6.75 -8.25 2.68
CA TRP A 73 5.38 -8.64 2.38
C TRP A 73 5.27 -9.21 0.98
N THR A 74 4.30 -10.07 0.79
CA THR A 74 3.93 -10.64 -0.52
C THR A 74 2.42 -10.60 -0.69
N LEU A 75 1.97 -10.39 -1.92
CA LEU A 75 0.57 -10.43 -2.28
C LEU A 75 0.36 -11.50 -3.35
N THR A 76 -0.51 -12.47 -3.06
CA THR A 76 -0.92 -13.51 -4.00
C THR A 76 -2.42 -13.42 -4.21
N GLY A 77 -2.84 -12.92 -5.38
CA GLY A 77 -4.23 -12.55 -5.60
C GLY A 77 -4.63 -11.42 -4.65
N ASP A 78 -5.53 -11.69 -3.72
CA ASP A 78 -5.96 -10.77 -2.66
C ASP A 78 -5.47 -11.18 -1.25
N VAL A 79 -4.56 -12.14 -1.19
CA VAL A 79 -3.99 -12.63 0.08
C VAL A 79 -2.65 -11.98 0.33
N LEU A 80 -2.59 -11.19 1.39
CA LEU A 80 -1.39 -10.53 1.89
C LEU A 80 -0.77 -11.35 3.01
N SER A 81 0.51 -11.63 2.90
CA SER A 81 1.31 -12.29 3.92
C SER A 81 2.64 -11.58 4.10
N GLY A 82 3.29 -11.82 5.22
CA GLY A 82 4.55 -11.17 5.50
C GLY A 82 5.39 -11.88 6.56
N LYS A 83 6.63 -11.43 6.63
CA LYS A 83 7.63 -11.87 7.60
C LYS A 83 8.30 -10.66 8.23
N TYR A 84 8.59 -10.77 9.52
CA TYR A 84 9.44 -9.80 10.22
C TYR A 84 10.92 -10.02 9.93
N ASN A 85 11.77 -9.06 10.30
CA ASN A 85 13.20 -9.16 10.06
C ASN A 85 13.91 -10.28 10.86
N ASP A 86 13.26 -10.83 11.90
CA ASP A 86 13.71 -12.02 12.59
C ASP A 86 13.34 -13.32 11.86
N ASN A 87 12.78 -13.21 10.65
CA ASN A 87 12.29 -14.30 9.81
C ASN A 87 11.04 -15.02 10.35
N GLU A 88 10.40 -14.48 11.36
CA GLU A 88 9.12 -14.96 11.86
C GLU A 88 7.98 -14.48 10.95
N ASP A 89 7.05 -15.39 10.67
CA ASP A 89 5.82 -15.04 9.92
C ASP A 89 4.91 -14.14 10.73
N TRP A 90 4.12 -13.33 10.03
CA TRP A 90 2.97 -12.69 10.66
C TRP A 90 2.05 -13.75 11.31
N ALA A 91 1.35 -13.37 12.35
CA ALA A 91 0.44 -14.27 13.06
C ALA A 91 -0.70 -14.79 12.16
N SER A 92 -1.05 -14.06 11.11
CA SER A 92 -2.04 -14.45 10.11
C SER A 92 -1.70 -13.90 8.74
N ASP A 93 -2.19 -14.57 7.71
CA ASP A 93 -2.37 -13.95 6.40
C ASP A 93 -3.69 -13.16 6.41
N TYR A 94 -3.83 -12.24 5.47
CA TYR A 94 -4.99 -11.37 5.38
C TYR A 94 -5.57 -11.38 3.98
N THR A 95 -6.90 -11.46 3.89
CA THR A 95 -7.59 -11.08 2.67
C THR A 95 -7.72 -9.57 2.66
N VAL A 96 -7.25 -8.93 1.61
CA VAL A 96 -7.18 -7.47 1.53
C VAL A 96 -7.95 -6.92 0.34
N SER A 97 -8.53 -5.75 0.55
CA SER A 97 -9.16 -4.96 -0.51
C SER A 97 -8.89 -3.48 -0.28
N VAL A 98 -8.74 -2.73 -1.36
CA VAL A 98 -8.61 -1.27 -1.32
C VAL A 98 -9.71 -0.68 -2.19
N GLU A 99 -10.65 -0.02 -1.55
CA GLU A 99 -11.76 0.67 -2.22
C GLU A 99 -11.77 2.15 -1.81
N GLY A 100 -11.57 3.03 -2.79
CA GLY A 100 -11.44 4.45 -2.51
C GLY A 100 -10.30 4.73 -1.54
N ASN A 101 -10.62 5.32 -0.40
CA ASN A 101 -9.68 5.68 0.66
C ASN A 101 -9.67 4.66 1.82
N LYS A 102 -9.99 3.41 1.56
CA LYS A 102 -10.12 2.40 2.60
C LYS A 102 -9.37 1.14 2.23
N LEU A 103 -8.44 0.74 3.09
CA LEU A 103 -7.84 -0.59 3.09
C LEU A 103 -8.55 -1.45 4.13
N THR A 104 -9.13 -2.55 3.69
CA THR A 104 -9.73 -3.56 4.57
C THR A 104 -8.84 -4.78 4.61
N MET A 105 -8.48 -5.22 5.81
CA MET A 105 -7.70 -6.43 6.04
C MET A 105 -8.50 -7.38 6.92
N ILE A 106 -8.75 -8.58 6.42
CA ILE A 106 -9.49 -9.62 7.17
C ILE A 106 -8.52 -10.76 7.44
N SER A 107 -8.27 -11.03 8.71
CA SER A 107 -7.38 -12.13 9.10
C SER A 107 -7.96 -13.48 8.66
N ARG A 108 -7.09 -14.38 8.23
CA ARG A 108 -7.48 -15.71 7.71
C ARG A 108 -7.36 -16.82 8.75
N ASN A 109 -7.12 -16.47 10.00
CA ASN A 109 -7.13 -17.40 11.13
C ASN A 109 -8.57 -17.60 11.68
N GLU A 110 -8.70 -18.48 12.64
CA GLU A 110 -9.96 -18.64 13.37
C GLU A 110 -10.31 -17.32 14.07
N GLY A 111 -11.55 -16.86 13.89
CA GLY A 111 -12.02 -15.60 14.46
C GLY A 111 -11.99 -14.40 13.52
N ALA A 112 -11.48 -14.57 12.29
CA ALA A 112 -11.56 -13.62 11.17
C ALA A 112 -11.80 -12.15 11.55
N GLU A 113 -10.81 -11.50 12.16
CA GLU A 113 -10.89 -10.10 12.56
C GLU A 113 -10.73 -9.18 11.36
N THR A 114 -11.56 -8.16 11.29
CA THR A 114 -11.51 -7.11 10.27
C THR A 114 -10.83 -5.87 10.81
N SER A 115 -9.80 -5.41 10.13
CA SER A 115 -9.12 -4.15 10.41
C SER A 115 -9.27 -3.21 9.22
N ILE A 116 -9.54 -1.96 9.50
CA ILE A 116 -9.73 -0.92 8.49
C ILE A 116 -8.67 0.16 8.66
N TYR A 117 -8.05 0.52 7.55
CA TYR A 117 -7.02 1.55 7.47
C TYR A 117 -7.41 2.62 6.48
N VAL A 118 -6.96 3.83 6.74
CA VAL A 118 -7.12 4.98 5.84
C VAL A 118 -5.77 5.52 5.42
N PRO A 119 -5.62 6.08 4.21
CA PRO A 119 -4.37 6.68 3.77
C PRO A 119 -3.98 7.84 4.68
N CYS A 120 -2.70 7.96 4.93
CA CYS A 120 -2.15 9.06 5.71
C CYS A 120 -0.74 9.39 5.26
N THR A 121 -0.19 10.44 5.82
CA THR A 121 1.25 10.67 5.86
C THR A 121 1.69 10.40 7.29
N ILE A 122 2.56 9.41 7.48
CA ILE A 122 3.06 9.10 8.82
C ILE A 122 3.88 10.29 9.32
N PRO A 123 3.55 10.88 10.49
CA PRO A 123 4.27 12.02 11.00
C PRO A 123 5.77 11.75 11.18
N SER A 124 6.61 12.70 10.78
CA SER A 124 8.06 12.55 10.88
C SER A 124 8.53 12.31 12.31
N VAL A 125 7.86 12.88 13.30
CA VAL A 125 8.15 12.64 14.71
C VAL A 125 7.98 11.16 15.10
N ILE A 126 7.05 10.45 14.49
CA ILE A 126 6.86 9.01 14.69
C ILE A 126 7.95 8.22 13.98
N LYS A 127 8.24 8.57 12.72
CA LYS A 127 9.29 7.88 11.94
C LYS A 127 10.67 8.01 12.60
N GLU A 128 11.00 9.18 13.11
CA GLU A 128 12.31 9.48 13.70
C GLU A 128 12.40 9.05 15.17
N GLY A 129 11.29 9.10 15.89
CA GLY A 129 11.24 8.84 17.35
C GLY A 129 10.92 7.40 17.73
N SER A 130 10.61 6.52 16.77
CA SER A 130 10.25 5.14 17.07
C SER A 130 11.47 4.30 17.42
N THR A 131 11.31 3.40 18.39
CA THR A 131 12.32 2.41 18.76
C THR A 131 12.23 1.22 17.81
N VAL A 132 13.32 0.88 17.12
CA VAL A 132 13.37 -0.26 16.23
C VAL A 132 13.42 -1.56 17.04
N VAL A 133 12.48 -2.45 16.76
CA VAL A 133 12.35 -3.75 17.41
C VAL A 133 12.46 -4.85 16.37
N VAL A 134 13.30 -5.84 16.60
CA VAL A 134 13.55 -6.93 15.66
C VAL A 134 12.59 -8.10 15.88
N LYS A 135 12.02 -8.23 17.08
CA LYS A 135 11.11 -9.33 17.42
C LYS A 135 9.76 -9.18 16.74
N SER A 136 9.14 -10.33 16.38
CA SER A 136 7.79 -10.37 15.84
C SER A 136 6.78 -9.66 16.74
N ALA A 137 5.86 -8.95 16.12
CA ALA A 137 4.75 -8.36 16.82
C ALA A 137 3.59 -9.36 16.96
N TRP A 138 2.81 -9.19 18.00
CA TRP A 138 1.50 -9.80 18.09
C TRP A 138 0.50 -8.91 17.35
N PHE A 139 -0.02 -9.42 16.27
CA PHE A 139 -1.20 -8.85 15.62
C PHE A 139 -2.45 -9.56 16.12
#